data_b0f8b81e38913297e9de233603c4b979
#
_entry.id   b0f8b81e38913297e9de233603c4b979
#
_cell.length_a   1.000
_cell.length_b   1.000
_cell.length_c   1.000
_cell.angle_alpha   90.00
_cell.angle_beta   90.00
_cell.angle_gamma   90.00
#
_symmetry.space_group_name_H-M   'P 1'
#
loop_
_entity.id
_entity.type
_entity.pdbx_description
1 polymer ?
#
loop_
_entity_poly.entity_id
_entity_poly.type
_entity_poly.pdbx_seq_one_letter_code
_entity_poly.pdbx_strand_id
1 'polypeptide(L)'
;MPASNNVFQKNANTSLVAQLIWRRGGLSRVDISRLLQLNKSTVSNIISYLMEIGLVSEGERKDATSLGGRKPIELTIARDFGCVFGFDLQPSHYRSVIMSADGSILWEVRGSKRQLSFESFVCSVVDEALNAHRGIQIPILALSFSIPGQIDAKNGVIIHSYPFAIRDYHLKDFLKARYDYPIYIENDANCAAWLDLHSTLGFDFSSNAVTVVADFHEESKRNDSVIGIGAGFGVIIDGKVYHGSHNGAGEFCSISWKRGNPNQSGLNTDLLKRTIDDREALTSWIVDTFVSLVPFLAIMDFDTIILHGNPLSDEEWVKAVLEEKASSFLGVLDKIGCSLVFETQDESVSAKGAALMYLHELYSVPGLEEDFSERKSWNEIVEFLEDQRENARE
;
A
#
# COMPACT_ATOMS: atom_id res chain seq x y z
N MET A 1 19.10 -16.79 -29.90
CA MET A 1 18.84 -16.06 -28.67
C MET A 1 18.71 -16.94 -27.41
N PRO A 2 19.58 -17.92 -27.18
CA PRO A 2 19.53 -18.77 -25.97
C PRO A 2 20.07 -18.06 -24.70
N ALA A 3 20.93 -17.05 -24.86
CA ALA A 3 21.56 -16.37 -23.73
C ALA A 3 20.61 -15.47 -22.93
N SER A 4 19.60 -14.86 -23.56
CA SER A 4 18.62 -14.02 -22.89
C SER A 4 17.67 -14.80 -21.95
N ASN A 5 17.40 -16.07 -22.26
CA ASN A 5 16.52 -16.91 -21.45
C ASN A 5 17.18 -17.33 -20.12
N ASN A 6 18.49 -17.62 -20.13
CA ASN A 6 19.23 -18.00 -18.92
C ASN A 6 19.40 -16.83 -17.94
N VAL A 7 19.63 -15.61 -18.45
CA VAL A 7 19.73 -14.40 -17.60
C VAL A 7 18.37 -14.06 -16.99
N PHE A 8 17.31 -14.08 -17.78
CA PHE A 8 15.95 -13.88 -17.29
C PHE A 8 15.58 -14.89 -16.21
N GLN A 9 15.81 -16.18 -16.46
CA GLN A 9 15.53 -17.24 -15.50
C GLN A 9 16.32 -17.07 -14.18
N LYS A 10 17.60 -16.67 -14.28
CA LYS A 10 18.43 -16.38 -13.09
C LYS A 10 17.82 -15.22 -12.29
N ASN A 11 17.49 -14.12 -12.95
CA ASN A 11 16.90 -12.95 -12.28
C ASN A 11 15.54 -13.28 -11.66
N ALA A 12 14.68 -13.99 -12.39
CA ALA A 12 13.38 -14.43 -11.89
C ALA A 12 13.52 -15.32 -10.64
N ASN A 13 14.40 -16.33 -10.68
CA ASN A 13 14.63 -17.19 -9.52
C ASN A 13 15.20 -16.41 -8.33
N THR A 14 16.09 -15.43 -8.57
CA THR A 14 16.65 -14.58 -7.52
C THR A 14 15.55 -13.76 -6.84
N SER A 15 14.67 -13.14 -7.63
CA SER A 15 13.54 -12.37 -7.11
C SER A 15 12.54 -13.26 -6.37
N LEU A 16 12.19 -14.44 -6.89
CA LEU A 16 11.31 -15.38 -6.21
C LEU A 16 11.86 -15.82 -4.84
N VAL A 17 13.17 -16.05 -4.74
CA VAL A 17 13.81 -16.40 -3.47
C VAL A 17 13.77 -15.21 -2.50
N ALA A 18 14.12 -14.01 -2.95
CA ALA A 18 14.06 -12.79 -2.12
C ALA A 18 12.64 -12.50 -1.66
N GLN A 19 11.64 -12.57 -2.56
CA GLN A 19 10.24 -12.40 -2.28
C GLN A 19 9.73 -13.41 -1.24
N LEU A 20 10.11 -14.69 -1.37
CA LEU A 20 9.69 -15.72 -0.42
C LEU A 20 10.28 -15.48 0.98
N ILE A 21 11.55 -15.05 1.07
CA ILE A 21 12.18 -14.68 2.36
C ILE A 21 11.48 -13.48 2.97
N TRP A 22 11.19 -12.43 2.17
CA TRP A 22 10.51 -11.23 2.65
C TRP A 22 9.12 -11.52 3.20
N ARG A 23 8.34 -12.33 2.47
CA ARG A 23 6.94 -12.64 2.82
C ARG A 23 6.78 -13.55 4.03
N ARG A 24 7.68 -14.53 4.20
CA ARG A 24 7.51 -15.56 5.23
C ARG A 24 8.50 -15.45 6.38
N GLY A 25 9.67 -14.86 6.16
CA GLY A 25 10.74 -14.82 7.14
C GLY A 25 11.15 -16.21 7.67
N GLY A 26 12.29 -16.31 8.30
CA GLY A 26 12.67 -17.50 9.07
C GLY A 26 12.79 -18.82 8.30
N LEU A 27 12.89 -18.78 6.97
CA LEU A 27 13.03 -19.97 6.10
C LEU A 27 14.48 -20.39 5.97
N SER A 28 14.72 -21.72 5.99
CA SER A 28 16.04 -22.28 5.66
C SER A 28 16.21 -22.45 4.14
N ARG A 29 17.47 -22.61 3.69
CA ARG A 29 17.78 -22.96 2.29
C ARG A 29 17.03 -24.21 1.81
N VAL A 30 16.80 -25.18 2.70
CA VAL A 30 16.08 -26.41 2.38
C VAL A 30 14.59 -26.15 2.20
N ASP A 31 14.00 -25.30 3.05
CA ASP A 31 12.59 -24.93 2.93
C ASP A 31 12.34 -24.16 1.64
N ILE A 32 13.20 -23.21 1.28
CA ILE A 32 13.14 -22.46 0.03
C ILE A 32 13.25 -23.40 -1.18
N SER A 33 14.23 -24.34 -1.16
CA SER A 33 14.38 -25.32 -2.22
C SER A 33 13.11 -26.16 -2.42
N ARG A 34 12.47 -26.57 -1.34
CA ARG A 34 11.24 -27.37 -1.37
C ARG A 34 10.04 -26.55 -1.87
N LEU A 35 9.87 -25.34 -1.35
CA LEU A 35 8.73 -24.47 -1.68
C LEU A 35 8.76 -24.00 -3.14
N LEU A 36 9.94 -23.60 -3.64
CA LEU A 36 10.11 -23.12 -5.01
C LEU A 36 10.44 -24.25 -6.01
N GLN A 37 10.58 -25.50 -5.56
CA GLN A 37 10.99 -26.65 -6.38
C GLN A 37 12.30 -26.40 -7.14
N LEU A 38 13.22 -25.61 -6.56
CA LEU A 38 14.55 -25.33 -7.11
C LEU A 38 15.59 -26.31 -6.55
N ASN A 39 16.63 -26.61 -7.34
CA ASN A 39 17.74 -27.41 -6.88
C ASN A 39 18.48 -26.72 -5.70
N LYS A 40 18.93 -27.51 -4.72
CA LYS A 40 19.66 -27.03 -3.54
C LYS A 40 20.90 -26.19 -3.89
N SER A 41 21.64 -26.56 -4.95
CA SER A 41 22.79 -25.81 -5.44
C SER A 41 22.36 -24.42 -5.98
N THR A 42 21.27 -24.36 -6.74
CA THR A 42 20.72 -23.10 -7.27
C THR A 42 20.32 -22.17 -6.13
N VAL A 43 19.56 -22.67 -5.14
CA VAL A 43 19.17 -21.89 -3.95
C VAL A 43 20.40 -21.41 -3.18
N SER A 44 21.41 -22.28 -2.97
CA SER A 44 22.63 -21.90 -2.26
C SER A 44 23.39 -20.78 -2.97
N ASN A 45 23.49 -20.82 -4.29
CA ASN A 45 24.15 -19.78 -5.09
C ASN A 45 23.37 -18.45 -5.01
N ILE A 46 22.04 -18.51 -5.12
CA ILE A 46 21.18 -17.31 -4.99
C ILE A 46 21.31 -16.69 -3.62
N ILE A 47 21.20 -17.49 -2.55
CA ILE A 47 21.34 -16.99 -1.18
C ILE A 47 22.73 -16.38 -0.95
N SER A 48 23.81 -17.02 -1.47
CA SER A 48 25.15 -16.46 -1.35
C SER A 48 25.25 -15.09 -2.03
N TYR A 49 24.66 -14.93 -3.21
CA TYR A 49 24.58 -13.64 -3.89
C TYR A 49 23.75 -12.60 -3.11
N LEU A 50 22.57 -12.99 -2.60
CA LEU A 50 21.73 -12.09 -1.81
C LEU A 50 22.40 -11.65 -0.49
N MET A 51 23.23 -12.53 0.09
CA MET A 51 24.05 -12.18 1.26
C MET A 51 25.24 -11.27 0.90
N GLU A 52 25.89 -11.53 -0.25
CA GLU A 52 26.98 -10.70 -0.76
C GLU A 52 26.55 -9.25 -1.00
N ILE A 53 25.37 -9.05 -1.59
CA ILE A 53 24.80 -7.71 -1.79
C ILE A 53 24.17 -7.12 -0.52
N GLY A 54 24.18 -7.83 0.60
CA GLY A 54 23.68 -7.37 1.89
C GLY A 54 22.14 -7.39 2.05
N LEU A 55 21.38 -7.97 1.08
CA LEU A 55 19.92 -8.03 1.16
C LEU A 55 19.41 -9.06 2.16
N VAL A 56 20.10 -10.19 2.28
CA VAL A 56 19.73 -11.30 3.16
C VAL A 56 20.77 -11.51 4.24
N SER A 57 20.30 -11.77 5.44
CA SER A 57 21.14 -12.14 6.58
C SER A 57 20.73 -13.50 7.17
N GLU A 58 21.69 -14.17 7.82
CA GLU A 58 21.42 -15.37 8.61
C GLU A 58 20.96 -14.94 10.01
N GLY A 59 19.78 -15.39 10.42
CA GLY A 59 19.24 -15.19 11.75
C GLY A 59 19.92 -16.03 12.81
N GLU A 60 19.51 -15.86 14.07
CA GLU A 60 20.00 -16.64 15.18
C GLU A 60 19.62 -18.12 15.04
N ARG A 61 20.54 -19.02 15.47
CA ARG A 61 20.29 -20.47 15.48
C ARG A 61 19.28 -20.81 16.56
N LYS A 62 18.07 -21.23 16.20
CA LYS A 62 17.10 -21.76 17.19
C LYS A 62 17.64 -23.02 17.89
N ASP A 63 17.24 -23.25 19.16
CA ASP A 63 17.66 -24.41 19.97
C ASP A 63 17.25 -25.77 19.36
N ALA A 64 18.09 -26.83 19.48
CA ALA A 64 17.85 -28.10 18.85
C ALA A 64 16.53 -28.72 19.30
N THR A 65 15.74 -29.23 18.36
CA THR A 65 14.66 -30.17 18.70
C THR A 65 15.26 -31.45 19.19
N SER A 66 14.55 -32.15 20.08
CA SER A 66 14.95 -33.40 20.79
C SER A 66 15.30 -34.58 19.85
N LEU A 67 15.22 -34.42 18.54
CA LEU A 67 15.43 -35.46 17.51
C LEU A 67 16.81 -35.49 16.85
N GLY A 68 17.76 -34.62 17.28
CA GLY A 68 19.15 -34.62 16.82
C GLY A 68 19.33 -34.35 15.33
N GLY A 69 19.94 -33.24 14.99
CA GLY A 69 20.32 -32.83 13.63
C GLY A 69 20.92 -31.43 13.64
N ARG A 70 21.76 -31.10 12.64
CA ARG A 70 22.25 -29.72 12.48
C ARG A 70 21.06 -28.82 12.18
N LYS A 71 20.81 -27.83 13.05
CA LYS A 71 19.73 -26.87 12.93
C LYS A 71 19.77 -26.14 11.60
N PRO A 72 18.62 -25.95 10.94
CA PRO A 72 18.53 -25.03 9.82
C PRO A 72 18.82 -23.61 10.30
N ILE A 73 19.62 -22.88 9.52
CA ILE A 73 19.86 -21.45 9.70
C ILE A 73 18.72 -20.73 9.03
N GLU A 74 18.03 -19.88 9.77
CA GLU A 74 16.96 -19.06 9.24
C GLU A 74 17.52 -17.88 8.45
N LEU A 75 16.86 -17.56 7.34
CA LEU A 75 17.20 -16.43 6.47
C LEU A 75 16.13 -15.34 6.64
N THR A 76 16.58 -14.10 6.74
CA THR A 76 15.73 -12.92 6.86
C THR A 76 16.23 -11.82 5.95
N ILE A 77 15.36 -10.89 5.57
CA ILE A 77 15.78 -9.66 4.90
C ILE A 77 16.57 -8.81 5.91
N ALA A 78 17.69 -8.26 5.46
CA ALA A 78 18.51 -7.39 6.27
C ALA A 78 17.84 -6.02 6.45
N ARG A 79 17.59 -5.65 7.71
CA ARG A 79 16.90 -4.42 8.07
C ARG A 79 17.64 -3.16 7.60
N ASP A 80 18.96 -3.21 7.52
CA ASP A 80 19.84 -2.10 7.14
C ASP A 80 20.18 -2.08 5.64
N PHE A 81 19.58 -2.97 4.83
CA PHE A 81 19.76 -2.94 3.39
C PHE A 81 19.36 -1.61 2.78
N GLY A 82 18.20 -1.09 3.17
CA GLY A 82 17.68 0.19 2.77
C GLY A 82 16.33 0.49 3.42
N CYS A 83 15.82 1.71 3.24
CA CYS A 83 14.52 2.11 3.75
C CYS A 83 13.68 2.83 2.69
N VAL A 84 12.36 2.78 2.85
CA VAL A 84 11.38 3.44 2.00
C VAL A 84 10.61 4.46 2.83
N PHE A 85 10.40 5.63 2.26
CA PHE A 85 9.56 6.65 2.86
C PHE A 85 8.16 6.52 2.28
N GLY A 86 7.17 6.35 3.14
CA GLY A 86 5.75 6.36 2.78
C GLY A 86 5.09 7.63 3.30
N PHE A 87 4.44 8.35 2.41
CA PHE A 87 3.75 9.59 2.71
C PHE A 87 2.28 9.47 2.36
N ASP A 88 1.39 9.71 3.31
CA ASP A 88 -0.04 9.93 3.07
C ASP A 88 -0.31 11.43 3.20
N LEU A 89 -0.71 12.06 2.09
CA LEU A 89 -0.92 13.49 2.00
C LEU A 89 -2.41 13.78 1.85
N GLN A 90 -3.01 14.36 2.88
CA GLN A 90 -4.42 14.75 2.89
C GLN A 90 -4.57 16.28 2.91
N PRO A 91 -5.73 16.85 2.52
CA PRO A 91 -5.94 18.30 2.49
C PRO A 91 -5.76 19.00 3.83
N SER A 92 -6.04 18.32 4.94
CA SER A 92 -5.97 18.87 6.30
C SER A 92 -4.76 18.40 7.10
N HIS A 93 -4.21 17.23 6.76
CA HIS A 93 -3.14 16.57 7.53
C HIS A 93 -2.24 15.73 6.63
N TYR A 94 -1.21 15.17 7.23
CA TYR A 94 -0.34 14.17 6.59
C TYR A 94 0.10 13.12 7.61
N ARG A 95 0.50 11.97 7.09
CA ARG A 95 1.18 10.91 7.83
C ARG A 95 2.40 10.49 7.06
N SER A 96 3.50 10.24 7.76
CA SER A 96 4.75 9.82 7.14
C SER A 96 5.35 8.67 7.91
N VAL A 97 5.87 7.69 7.20
CA VAL A 97 6.58 6.54 7.78
C VAL A 97 7.93 6.36 7.08
N ILE A 98 8.93 5.90 7.82
CA ILE A 98 10.15 5.34 7.26
C ILE A 98 10.12 3.85 7.57
N MET A 99 10.09 3.02 6.54
CA MET A 99 9.98 1.57 6.61
C MET A 99 11.26 0.94 6.07
N SER A 100 11.82 0.00 6.81
CA SER A 100 12.98 -0.77 6.40
C SER A 100 12.63 -1.78 5.30
N ALA A 101 13.63 -2.28 4.59
CA ALA A 101 13.49 -3.28 3.54
C ALA A 101 12.81 -4.58 4.01
N ASP A 102 12.87 -4.90 5.30
CA ASP A 102 12.17 -6.06 5.89
C ASP A 102 10.69 -5.80 6.22
N GLY A 103 10.20 -4.55 6.03
CA GLY A 103 8.85 -4.11 6.34
C GLY A 103 8.67 -3.54 7.75
N SER A 104 9.72 -3.49 8.59
CA SER A 104 9.62 -2.92 9.93
C SER A 104 9.62 -1.39 9.91
N ILE A 105 8.80 -0.77 10.77
CA ILE A 105 8.74 0.68 10.91
C ILE A 105 9.94 1.18 11.70
N LEU A 106 10.66 2.16 11.15
CA LEU A 106 11.81 2.82 11.76
C LEU A 106 11.41 4.16 12.39
N TRP A 107 10.47 4.85 11.78
CA TRP A 107 9.96 6.13 12.23
C TRP A 107 8.56 6.38 11.66
N GLU A 108 7.74 7.07 12.43
CA GLU A 108 6.38 7.45 12.04
C GLU A 108 6.04 8.81 12.65
N VAL A 109 5.36 9.66 11.88
CA VAL A 109 4.85 10.96 12.34
C VAL A 109 3.52 11.29 11.70
N ARG A 110 2.75 12.10 12.40
CA ARG A 110 1.55 12.79 11.91
C ARG A 110 1.69 14.27 12.10
N GLY A 111 1.14 15.02 11.15
CA GLY A 111 1.11 16.47 11.23
C GLY A 111 -0.12 17.05 10.53
N SER A 112 -0.40 18.30 10.85
CA SER A 112 -1.46 19.05 10.19
C SER A 112 -0.89 19.83 9.02
N LYS A 113 -1.64 19.90 7.92
CA LYS A 113 -1.29 20.75 6.79
C LYS A 113 -1.35 22.21 7.22
N ARG A 114 -0.25 22.94 7.07
CA ARG A 114 -0.20 24.40 7.21
C ARG A 114 -0.86 25.07 6.00
N GLN A 115 -1.12 26.37 6.06
CA GLN A 115 -1.60 27.16 4.91
C GLN A 115 -0.49 27.34 3.86
N LEU A 116 -0.16 26.27 3.13
CA LEU A 116 0.86 26.23 2.10
C LEU A 116 0.22 25.90 0.74
N SER A 117 0.89 26.24 -0.36
CA SER A 117 0.58 25.65 -1.66
C SER A 117 0.79 24.13 -1.62
N PHE A 118 0.22 23.40 -2.57
CA PHE A 118 0.38 21.95 -2.64
C PHE A 118 1.87 21.55 -2.72
N GLU A 119 2.63 22.19 -3.59
CA GLU A 119 4.07 21.93 -3.77
C GLU A 119 4.87 22.20 -2.50
N SER A 120 4.62 23.34 -1.85
CA SER A 120 5.30 23.69 -0.60
C SER A 120 4.93 22.75 0.54
N PHE A 121 3.69 22.27 0.56
CA PHE A 121 3.23 21.28 1.53
C PHE A 121 3.94 19.94 1.31
N VAL A 122 3.94 19.41 0.10
CA VAL A 122 4.62 18.15 -0.23
C VAL A 122 6.10 18.24 0.14
N CYS A 123 6.81 19.29 -0.30
CA CYS A 123 8.22 19.48 0.02
C CYS A 123 8.46 19.56 1.53
N SER A 124 7.59 20.28 2.28
CA SER A 124 7.79 20.40 3.75
C SER A 124 7.69 19.06 4.48
N VAL A 125 6.79 18.17 4.02
CA VAL A 125 6.62 16.83 4.59
C VAL A 125 7.82 15.93 4.26
N VAL A 126 8.30 15.97 3.02
CA VAL A 126 9.50 15.22 2.62
C VAL A 126 10.74 15.71 3.38
N ASP A 127 10.94 17.02 3.46
CA ASP A 127 12.09 17.61 4.15
C ASP A 127 12.08 17.27 5.66
N GLU A 128 10.91 17.18 6.31
CA GLU A 128 10.76 16.72 7.69
C GLU A 128 11.21 15.27 7.85
N ALA A 129 10.76 14.36 6.99
CA ALA A 129 11.15 12.96 7.04
C ALA A 129 12.62 12.75 6.71
N LEU A 130 13.20 13.49 5.76
CA LEU A 130 14.64 13.49 5.48
C LEU A 130 15.47 13.98 6.68
N ASN A 131 14.98 14.97 7.43
CA ASN A 131 15.64 15.41 8.65
C ASN A 131 15.60 14.33 9.75
N ALA A 132 14.47 13.64 9.93
CA ALA A 132 14.36 12.52 10.87
C ALA A 132 15.28 11.36 10.48
N HIS A 133 15.39 11.08 9.17
CA HIS A 133 16.24 10.03 8.63
C HIS A 133 17.73 10.20 8.94
N ARG A 134 18.24 11.43 9.16
CA ARG A 134 19.65 11.66 9.52
C ARG A 134 20.12 10.85 10.74
N GLY A 135 19.19 10.51 11.65
CA GLY A 135 19.46 9.66 12.80
C GLY A 135 19.41 8.15 12.52
N ILE A 136 18.86 7.74 11.38
CA ILE A 136 18.63 6.33 11.03
C ILE A 136 19.83 5.72 10.29
N GLN A 137 20.47 6.48 9.40
CA GLN A 137 21.69 6.10 8.65
C GLN A 137 21.56 4.84 7.78
N ILE A 138 20.34 4.52 7.32
CA ILE A 138 20.07 3.43 6.37
C ILE A 138 19.83 4.07 5.00
N PRO A 139 20.42 3.59 3.87
CA PRO A 139 20.20 4.18 2.55
C PRO A 139 18.74 4.25 2.15
N ILE A 140 18.34 5.28 1.41
CA ILE A 140 16.97 5.49 0.95
C ILE A 140 16.74 4.76 -0.38
N LEU A 141 15.80 3.83 -0.41
CA LEU A 141 15.40 3.09 -1.61
C LEU A 141 14.46 3.89 -2.48
N ALA A 142 13.45 4.53 -1.89
CA ALA A 142 12.45 5.30 -2.61
C ALA A 142 11.67 6.25 -1.69
N LEU A 143 11.02 7.24 -2.33
CA LEU A 143 9.98 8.09 -1.73
C LEU A 143 8.65 7.71 -2.38
N SER A 144 7.68 7.24 -1.61
CA SER A 144 6.39 6.73 -2.07
C SER A 144 5.25 7.57 -1.48
N PHE A 145 4.34 8.00 -2.33
CA PHE A 145 3.28 8.96 -1.98
C PHE A 145 1.89 8.36 -2.20
N SER A 146 1.07 8.50 -1.19
CA SER A 146 -0.37 8.27 -1.19
C SER A 146 -1.09 9.61 -1.33
N ILE A 147 -1.91 9.75 -2.37
CA ILE A 147 -2.63 10.98 -2.70
C ILE A 147 -4.11 10.65 -2.96
N PRO A 148 -5.07 11.34 -2.34
CA PRO A 148 -6.48 11.13 -2.63
C PRO A 148 -6.83 11.62 -4.05
N GLY A 149 -7.50 10.78 -4.83
CA GLY A 149 -7.93 11.06 -6.19
C GLY A 149 -7.50 10.02 -7.21
N GLN A 150 -7.80 10.26 -8.48
CA GLN A 150 -7.43 9.39 -9.58
C GLN A 150 -5.97 9.63 -9.99
N ILE A 151 -5.15 8.60 -9.87
CA ILE A 151 -3.70 8.67 -10.06
C ILE A 151 -3.28 7.74 -11.20
N ASP A 152 -2.51 8.25 -12.14
CA ASP A 152 -1.72 7.43 -13.06
C ASP A 152 -0.41 7.06 -12.34
N ALA A 153 -0.45 5.95 -11.62
CA ALA A 153 0.68 5.48 -10.81
C ALA A 153 1.92 5.18 -11.69
N LYS A 154 1.71 4.69 -12.90
CA LYS A 154 2.78 4.36 -13.85
C LYS A 154 3.60 5.58 -14.26
N ASN A 155 2.92 6.70 -14.55
CA ASN A 155 3.56 7.94 -14.98
C ASN A 155 3.75 8.94 -13.83
N GLY A 156 3.16 8.69 -12.65
CA GLY A 156 3.23 9.57 -11.49
C GLY A 156 2.50 10.88 -11.68
N VAL A 157 1.32 10.82 -12.33
CA VAL A 157 0.49 11.98 -12.64
C VAL A 157 -0.80 11.94 -11.82
N ILE A 158 -1.13 13.04 -11.15
CA ILE A 158 -2.44 13.25 -10.57
C ILE A 158 -3.39 13.62 -11.70
N ILE A 159 -4.20 12.66 -12.19
CA ILE A 159 -5.20 12.90 -13.23
C ILE A 159 -6.21 13.92 -12.71
N HIS A 160 -6.78 13.66 -11.52
CA HIS A 160 -7.51 14.65 -10.76
C HIS A 160 -7.53 14.29 -9.26
N SER A 161 -7.49 15.32 -8.44
CA SER A 161 -7.74 15.22 -7.00
C SER A 161 -8.73 16.30 -6.59
N TYR A 162 -9.96 15.91 -6.32
CA TYR A 162 -10.98 16.84 -5.81
C TYR A 162 -10.58 17.45 -4.46
N PRO A 163 -10.06 16.66 -3.49
CA PRO A 163 -9.64 17.20 -2.21
C PRO A 163 -8.56 18.28 -2.29
N PHE A 164 -7.63 18.16 -3.23
CA PHE A 164 -6.59 19.16 -3.46
C PHE A 164 -6.95 20.22 -4.51
N ALA A 165 -8.07 20.07 -5.22
CA ALA A 165 -8.47 20.89 -6.35
C ALA A 165 -7.37 20.95 -7.45
N ILE A 166 -6.77 19.81 -7.77
CA ILE A 166 -5.68 19.63 -8.73
C ILE A 166 -6.16 18.75 -9.88
N ARG A 167 -5.67 19.05 -11.08
CA ARG A 167 -5.91 18.25 -12.29
C ARG A 167 -4.68 18.27 -13.19
N ASP A 168 -4.42 17.13 -13.84
CA ASP A 168 -3.34 16.93 -14.82
C ASP A 168 -1.97 17.44 -14.30
N TYR A 169 -1.62 17.02 -13.06
CA TYR A 169 -0.40 17.49 -12.39
C TYR A 169 0.67 16.40 -12.35
N HIS A 170 1.83 16.66 -12.97
CA HIS A 170 2.98 15.76 -13.06
C HIS A 170 3.80 15.80 -11.76
N LEU A 171 3.29 15.21 -10.70
CA LEU A 171 3.92 15.24 -9.36
C LEU A 171 5.28 14.54 -9.36
N LYS A 172 5.42 13.42 -10.05
CA LYS A 172 6.69 12.69 -10.16
C LYS A 172 7.80 13.55 -10.75
N ASP A 173 7.53 14.30 -11.82
CA ASP A 173 8.50 15.16 -12.47
C ASP A 173 8.89 16.33 -11.56
N PHE A 174 7.90 16.93 -10.89
CA PHE A 174 8.14 18.00 -9.89
C PHE A 174 9.07 17.53 -8.76
N LEU A 175 8.85 16.32 -8.23
CA LEU A 175 9.65 15.76 -7.14
C LEU A 175 11.03 15.30 -7.61
N LYS A 176 11.15 14.69 -8.80
CA LYS A 176 12.44 14.30 -9.40
C LYS A 176 13.36 15.49 -9.67
N ALA A 177 12.82 16.68 -9.94
CA ALA A 177 13.61 17.90 -10.08
C ALA A 177 14.24 18.40 -8.76
N ARG A 178 13.80 17.88 -7.61
CA ARG A 178 14.23 18.32 -6.27
C ARG A 178 14.92 17.24 -5.46
N TYR A 179 14.52 16.00 -5.62
CA TYR A 179 15.01 14.86 -4.82
C TYR A 179 15.58 13.79 -5.74
N ASP A 180 16.80 13.38 -5.46
CA ASP A 180 17.54 12.36 -6.25
C ASP A 180 17.24 10.94 -5.74
N TYR A 181 15.96 10.62 -5.60
CA TYR A 181 15.47 9.30 -5.19
C TYR A 181 14.41 8.78 -6.17
N PRO A 182 14.23 7.46 -6.30
CA PRO A 182 13.07 6.89 -6.98
C PRO A 182 11.76 7.41 -6.38
N ILE A 183 10.83 7.87 -7.23
CA ILE A 183 9.55 8.45 -6.80
C ILE A 183 8.40 7.57 -7.28
N TYR A 184 7.52 7.20 -6.35
CA TYR A 184 6.31 6.44 -6.59
C TYR A 184 5.10 7.20 -6.05
N ILE A 185 3.99 7.18 -6.80
CA ILE A 185 2.77 7.91 -6.45
C ILE A 185 1.58 7.00 -6.73
N GLU A 186 0.67 6.90 -5.76
CA GLU A 186 -0.50 6.04 -5.84
C GLU A 186 -1.71 6.71 -5.19
N ASN A 187 -2.90 6.21 -5.49
CA ASN A 187 -4.13 6.57 -4.80
C ASN A 187 -4.12 6.05 -3.34
N ASP A 188 -4.76 6.78 -2.43
CA ASP A 188 -4.75 6.47 -1.00
C ASP A 188 -5.43 5.14 -0.64
N ALA A 189 -6.53 4.79 -1.27
CA ALA A 189 -7.20 3.52 -1.05
C ALA A 189 -6.43 2.34 -1.68
N ASN A 190 -5.77 2.55 -2.82
CA ASN A 190 -4.86 1.57 -3.39
C ASN A 190 -3.63 1.36 -2.51
N CYS A 191 -3.09 2.42 -1.89
CA CYS A 191 -2.04 2.28 -0.88
C CYS A 191 -2.51 1.42 0.29
N ALA A 192 -3.71 1.65 0.82
CA ALA A 192 -4.27 0.80 1.87
C ALA A 192 -4.37 -0.67 1.41
N ALA A 193 -4.77 -0.91 0.16
CA ALA A 193 -4.83 -2.26 -0.41
C ALA A 193 -3.45 -2.94 -0.48
N TRP A 194 -2.37 -2.21 -0.72
CA TRP A 194 -1.00 -2.73 -0.61
C TRP A 194 -0.65 -3.16 0.81
N LEU A 195 -1.12 -2.43 1.84
CA LEU A 195 -0.96 -2.85 3.23
C LEU A 195 -1.75 -4.13 3.50
N ASP A 196 -2.99 -4.22 3.06
CA ASP A 196 -3.84 -5.38 3.26
C ASP A 196 -3.28 -6.64 2.61
N LEU A 197 -2.71 -6.53 1.42
CA LEU A 197 -1.98 -7.62 0.77
C LEU A 197 -0.82 -8.13 1.62
N HIS A 198 -0.14 -7.23 2.33
CA HIS A 198 1.00 -7.59 3.18
C HIS A 198 0.57 -8.19 4.52
N SER A 199 -0.40 -7.57 5.20
CA SER A 199 -0.78 -7.89 6.58
C SER A 199 -1.98 -8.82 6.66
N THR A 200 -3.13 -8.33 6.23
CA THR A 200 -4.43 -8.99 6.43
C THR A 200 -4.60 -10.23 5.56
N LEU A 201 -4.22 -10.15 4.29
CA LEU A 201 -4.32 -11.26 3.34
C LEU A 201 -3.10 -12.19 3.33
N GLY A 202 -2.02 -11.81 4.04
CA GLY A 202 -0.83 -12.65 4.17
C GLY A 202 -0.15 -13.00 2.84
N PHE A 203 -0.26 -12.11 1.85
CA PHE A 203 0.25 -12.31 0.48
C PHE A 203 -0.38 -13.52 -0.25
N ASP A 204 -1.65 -13.79 -0.01
CA ASP A 204 -2.35 -14.81 -0.80
C ASP A 204 -2.57 -14.30 -2.23
N PHE A 205 -1.88 -14.93 -3.19
CA PHE A 205 -1.97 -14.58 -4.61
C PHE A 205 -3.30 -14.93 -5.27
N SER A 206 -4.12 -15.72 -4.63
CA SER A 206 -5.45 -16.05 -5.13
C SER A 206 -6.55 -15.15 -4.53
N SER A 207 -6.18 -14.27 -3.59
CA SER A 207 -7.16 -13.42 -2.91
C SER A 207 -7.74 -12.37 -3.84
N ASN A 208 -9.06 -12.26 -3.80
CA ASN A 208 -9.82 -11.15 -4.36
C ASN A 208 -10.45 -10.38 -3.20
N ALA A 209 -10.12 -9.11 -3.06
CA ALA A 209 -10.57 -8.33 -1.92
C ALA A 209 -10.92 -6.89 -2.31
N VAL A 210 -11.70 -6.24 -1.44
CA VAL A 210 -11.96 -4.82 -1.50
C VAL A 210 -11.51 -4.18 -0.20
N THR A 211 -10.58 -3.26 -0.30
CA THR A 211 -10.19 -2.37 0.79
C THR A 211 -11.08 -1.13 0.75
N VAL A 212 -11.66 -0.77 1.86
CA VAL A 212 -12.48 0.45 2.03
C VAL A 212 -11.79 1.37 3.02
N VAL A 213 -11.44 2.57 2.58
CA VAL A 213 -10.87 3.61 3.45
C VAL A 213 -11.90 4.71 3.60
N ALA A 214 -12.45 4.89 4.80
CA ALA A 214 -13.37 5.98 5.11
C ALA A 214 -12.68 7.04 5.97
N ASP A 215 -12.83 8.31 5.62
CA ASP A 215 -12.27 9.41 6.44
C ASP A 215 -13.26 10.58 6.53
N PHE A 216 -13.19 11.30 7.66
CA PHE A 216 -13.90 12.55 7.83
C PHE A 216 -13.13 13.71 7.23
N HIS A 217 -13.82 14.52 6.47
CA HIS A 217 -13.27 15.73 5.85
C HIS A 217 -13.86 16.96 6.50
N GLU A 218 -13.02 17.74 7.19
CA GLU A 218 -13.41 19.03 7.74
C GLU A 218 -13.63 20.07 6.62
N GLU A 219 -14.45 21.05 6.90
CA GLU A 219 -14.84 22.10 5.96
C GLU A 219 -13.63 22.87 5.40
N SER A 220 -13.32 22.66 4.13
CA SER A 220 -12.34 23.49 3.42
C SER A 220 -13.06 24.70 2.83
N LYS A 221 -12.66 25.92 3.23
CA LYS A 221 -13.20 27.18 2.67
C LYS A 221 -13.02 27.34 1.15
N ARG A 222 -12.38 26.38 0.48
CA ARG A 222 -12.04 26.44 -0.94
C ARG A 222 -12.78 25.43 -1.82
N ASN A 223 -13.40 24.41 -1.25
CA ASN A 223 -14.04 23.39 -2.07
C ASN A 223 -15.22 22.72 -1.31
N ASP A 224 -16.45 23.12 -1.66
CA ASP A 224 -17.69 22.56 -1.08
C ASP A 224 -17.95 21.09 -1.53
N SER A 225 -17.15 20.53 -2.43
CA SER A 225 -17.36 19.18 -2.97
C SER A 225 -16.82 18.05 -2.09
N VAL A 226 -16.03 18.38 -1.06
CA VAL A 226 -15.43 17.39 -0.14
C VAL A 226 -15.67 17.82 1.30
N ILE A 227 -16.89 17.60 1.78
CA ILE A 227 -17.30 17.96 3.14
C ILE A 227 -18.02 16.78 3.75
N GLY A 228 -17.72 16.49 5.00
CA GLY A 228 -18.36 15.46 5.81
C GLY A 228 -17.56 14.16 5.78
N ILE A 229 -17.96 13.20 4.97
CA ILE A 229 -17.32 11.89 4.90
C ILE A 229 -17.10 11.48 3.45
N GLY A 230 -15.95 10.85 3.18
CA GLY A 230 -15.63 10.20 1.93
C GLY A 230 -15.21 8.75 2.13
N ALA A 231 -15.28 7.95 1.07
CA ALA A 231 -14.68 6.63 1.00
C ALA A 231 -13.91 6.45 -0.29
N GLY A 232 -12.71 5.90 -0.18
CA GLY A 232 -11.91 5.35 -1.26
C GLY A 232 -11.99 3.82 -1.24
N PHE A 233 -11.83 3.22 -2.40
CA PHE A 233 -11.88 1.76 -2.55
C PHE A 233 -10.63 1.28 -3.28
N GLY A 234 -9.88 0.37 -2.67
CA GLY A 234 -8.81 -0.37 -3.32
C GLY A 234 -9.33 -1.74 -3.76
N VAL A 235 -9.14 -2.10 -5.01
CA VAL A 235 -9.60 -3.38 -5.55
C VAL A 235 -8.40 -4.31 -5.72
N ILE A 236 -8.49 -5.50 -5.14
CA ILE A 236 -7.45 -6.54 -5.26
C ILE A 236 -8.05 -7.70 -6.06
N ILE A 237 -7.37 -8.08 -7.14
CA ILE A 237 -7.72 -9.21 -8.01
C ILE A 237 -6.49 -10.09 -8.20
N ASP A 238 -6.63 -11.39 -7.94
CA ASP A 238 -5.52 -12.35 -8.04
C ASP A 238 -4.27 -11.89 -7.26
N GLY A 239 -4.48 -11.34 -6.05
CA GLY A 239 -3.41 -10.84 -5.18
C GLY A 239 -2.67 -9.62 -5.71
N LYS A 240 -3.30 -8.82 -6.57
CA LYS A 240 -2.75 -7.57 -7.14
C LYS A 240 -3.72 -6.42 -7.00
N VAL A 241 -3.21 -5.23 -6.73
CA VAL A 241 -4.02 -4.01 -6.75
C VAL A 241 -4.41 -3.70 -8.21
N TYR A 242 -5.70 -3.59 -8.45
CA TYR A 242 -6.25 -3.39 -9.79
C TYR A 242 -6.57 -1.91 -10.05
N HIS A 243 -5.91 -1.32 -11.03
CA HIS A 243 -6.07 0.11 -11.36
C HIS A 243 -7.18 0.39 -12.39
N GLY A 244 -7.63 -0.64 -13.13
CA GLY A 244 -8.55 -0.46 -14.26
C GLY A 244 -7.88 0.13 -15.50
N SER A 245 -8.63 0.19 -16.59
CA SER A 245 -8.10 0.63 -17.90
C SER A 245 -7.73 2.12 -17.97
N HIS A 246 -8.25 2.92 -17.05
CA HIS A 246 -8.07 4.38 -17.02
C HIS A 246 -7.68 4.87 -15.62
N ASN A 247 -7.05 4.02 -14.80
CA ASN A 247 -6.70 4.31 -13.42
C ASN A 247 -7.91 4.77 -12.57
N GLY A 248 -9.08 4.24 -12.84
CA GLY A 248 -10.33 4.60 -12.18
C GLY A 248 -11.00 3.43 -11.43
N ALA A 249 -10.31 2.29 -11.26
CA ALA A 249 -10.82 1.25 -10.39
C ALA A 249 -10.88 1.76 -8.95
N GLY A 250 -11.97 1.48 -8.24
CA GLY A 250 -12.16 1.99 -6.89
C GLY A 250 -12.77 3.39 -6.79
N GLU A 251 -12.92 4.12 -7.89
CA GLU A 251 -13.68 5.38 -7.92
C GLU A 251 -15.16 5.10 -7.68
N PHE A 252 -15.57 5.30 -6.43
CA PHE A 252 -16.92 4.95 -5.97
C PHE A 252 -17.96 6.00 -6.36
N CYS A 253 -19.11 5.50 -6.76
CA CYS A 253 -20.31 6.30 -6.91
C CYS A 253 -21.53 5.50 -6.42
N SER A 254 -22.27 6.05 -5.47
CA SER A 254 -23.49 5.39 -4.95
C SER A 254 -24.50 5.10 -6.06
N ILE A 255 -25.23 3.98 -5.95
CA ILE A 255 -26.35 3.66 -6.86
C ILE A 255 -27.47 4.70 -6.82
N SER A 256 -27.56 5.48 -5.75
CA SER A 256 -28.51 6.56 -5.58
C SER A 256 -27.99 7.92 -6.05
N TRP A 257 -26.72 8.00 -6.54
CA TRP A 257 -26.12 9.21 -7.03
C TRP A 257 -26.86 9.77 -8.26
N LYS A 258 -26.97 11.08 -8.32
CA LYS A 258 -27.60 11.79 -9.44
C LYS A 258 -26.63 12.73 -10.12
N ARG A 259 -26.72 12.81 -11.44
CA ARG A 259 -25.89 13.74 -12.24
C ARG A 259 -26.00 15.17 -11.69
N GLY A 260 -24.85 15.79 -11.42
CA GLY A 260 -24.74 17.12 -10.82
C GLY A 260 -24.58 17.12 -9.31
N ASN A 261 -24.62 15.94 -8.67
CA ASN A 261 -24.24 15.83 -7.25
C ASN A 261 -22.73 16.02 -7.12
N PRO A 262 -22.24 16.93 -6.26
CA PRO A 262 -20.81 17.23 -6.15
C PRO A 262 -19.98 16.14 -5.42
N ASN A 263 -20.65 15.23 -4.71
CA ASN A 263 -20.03 14.15 -3.94
C ASN A 263 -20.33 12.78 -4.55
N GLN A 264 -19.67 11.73 -4.02
CA GLN A 264 -19.82 10.34 -4.47
C GLN A 264 -21.08 9.63 -3.95
N SER A 265 -21.72 10.17 -2.91
CA SER A 265 -22.89 9.61 -2.23
C SER A 265 -24.20 10.06 -2.89
N GLY A 266 -25.27 9.29 -2.68
CA GLY A 266 -26.64 9.70 -2.99
C GLY A 266 -27.24 10.72 -2.00
N LEU A 267 -26.56 10.97 -0.90
CA LEU A 267 -27.01 11.87 0.16
C LEU A 267 -26.76 13.33 -0.21
N ASN A 268 -27.57 14.23 0.35
CA ASN A 268 -27.34 15.65 0.17
C ASN A 268 -26.17 16.17 1.03
N THR A 269 -25.58 17.29 0.63
CA THR A 269 -24.42 17.88 1.26
C THR A 269 -24.62 18.21 2.74
N ASP A 270 -25.83 18.66 3.13
CA ASP A 270 -26.12 19.00 4.54
C ASP A 270 -26.12 17.76 5.44
N LEU A 271 -26.63 16.63 4.94
CA LEU A 271 -26.58 15.36 5.67
C LEU A 271 -25.14 14.84 5.76
N LEU A 272 -24.36 14.96 4.69
CA LEU A 272 -22.94 14.56 4.71
C LEU A 272 -22.10 15.40 5.70
N LYS A 273 -22.37 16.70 5.80
CA LYS A 273 -21.71 17.56 6.80
C LYS A 273 -21.98 17.11 8.25
N ARG A 274 -23.16 16.60 8.50
CA ARG A 274 -23.57 16.15 9.84
C ARG A 274 -22.94 14.81 10.23
N THR A 275 -22.39 14.02 9.31
CA THR A 275 -21.85 12.68 9.61
C THR A 275 -20.75 12.70 10.66
N ILE A 276 -20.05 13.83 10.85
CA ILE A 276 -18.98 13.99 11.83
C ILE A 276 -19.51 13.89 13.27
N ASP A 277 -20.67 14.53 13.52
CA ASP A 277 -21.22 14.71 14.89
C ASP A 277 -22.56 14.00 15.11
N ASP A 278 -23.17 13.44 14.04
CA ASP A 278 -24.52 12.88 14.06
C ASP A 278 -24.51 11.42 13.59
N ARG A 279 -24.75 10.51 14.53
CA ARG A 279 -24.83 9.08 14.26
C ARG A 279 -25.94 8.69 13.28
N GLU A 280 -27.04 9.42 13.21
CA GLU A 280 -28.12 9.12 12.26
C GLU A 280 -27.67 9.48 10.83
N ALA A 281 -26.98 10.61 10.67
CA ALA A 281 -26.37 10.99 9.41
C ALA A 281 -25.28 9.97 8.98
N LEU A 282 -24.43 9.53 9.89
CA LEU A 282 -23.42 8.52 9.64
C LEU A 282 -24.07 7.15 9.30
N THR A 283 -25.14 6.76 9.99
CA THR A 283 -25.94 5.58 9.64
C THR A 283 -26.45 5.66 8.20
N SER A 284 -26.96 6.81 7.79
CA SER A 284 -27.47 7.00 6.43
C SER A 284 -26.36 6.84 5.38
N TRP A 285 -25.16 7.34 5.68
CA TRP A 285 -24.00 7.18 4.81
C TRP A 285 -23.51 5.72 4.73
N ILE A 286 -23.45 5.01 5.86
CA ILE A 286 -23.11 3.58 5.90
C ILE A 286 -24.07 2.80 5.02
N VAL A 287 -25.37 3.01 5.18
CA VAL A 287 -26.39 2.29 4.37
C VAL A 287 -26.23 2.62 2.88
N ASP A 288 -26.12 3.91 2.51
CA ASP A 288 -25.96 4.32 1.11
C ASP A 288 -24.70 3.69 0.48
N THR A 289 -23.58 3.68 1.21
CA THR A 289 -22.30 3.13 0.74
C THR A 289 -22.36 1.62 0.61
N PHE A 290 -22.72 0.88 1.65
CA PHE A 290 -22.64 -0.58 1.64
C PHE A 290 -23.73 -1.23 0.80
N VAL A 291 -24.94 -0.66 0.73
CA VAL A 291 -25.97 -1.13 -0.20
C VAL A 291 -25.53 -0.92 -1.66
N SER A 292 -24.80 0.14 -1.94
CA SER A 292 -24.27 0.40 -3.29
C SER A 292 -23.20 -0.58 -3.73
N LEU A 293 -22.53 -1.28 -2.80
CA LEU A 293 -21.56 -2.33 -3.13
C LEU A 293 -22.22 -3.67 -3.56
N VAL A 294 -23.49 -3.90 -3.22
CA VAL A 294 -24.19 -5.16 -3.44
C VAL A 294 -24.08 -5.67 -4.90
N PRO A 295 -24.36 -4.86 -5.94
CA PRO A 295 -24.24 -5.33 -7.32
C PRO A 295 -22.81 -5.68 -7.71
N PHE A 296 -21.85 -4.93 -7.23
CA PHE A 296 -20.43 -5.13 -7.50
C PHE A 296 -19.91 -6.42 -6.85
N LEU A 297 -20.21 -6.64 -5.59
CA LEU A 297 -19.85 -7.86 -4.86
C LEU A 297 -20.46 -9.12 -5.50
N ALA A 298 -21.71 -9.03 -5.88
CA ALA A 298 -22.41 -10.15 -6.53
C ALA A 298 -21.83 -10.57 -7.90
N ILE A 299 -21.12 -9.65 -8.58
CA ILE A 299 -20.50 -9.90 -9.90
C ILE A 299 -19.04 -10.34 -9.76
N MET A 300 -18.30 -9.76 -8.82
CA MET A 300 -16.84 -9.92 -8.75
C MET A 300 -16.39 -11.08 -7.88
N ASP A 301 -17.23 -11.62 -7.00
CA ASP A 301 -16.96 -12.79 -6.16
C ASP A 301 -15.71 -12.62 -5.28
N PHE A 302 -15.75 -11.60 -4.40
CA PHE A 302 -14.64 -11.30 -3.50
C PHE A 302 -14.63 -12.22 -2.27
N ASP A 303 -13.43 -12.56 -1.80
CA ASP A 303 -13.19 -13.33 -0.57
C ASP A 303 -13.33 -12.48 0.70
N THR A 304 -12.93 -11.21 0.62
CA THR A 304 -12.82 -10.35 1.80
C THR A 304 -13.10 -8.89 1.47
N ILE A 305 -13.80 -8.20 2.37
CA ILE A 305 -13.89 -6.74 2.44
C ILE A 305 -13.18 -6.29 3.70
N ILE A 306 -12.22 -5.37 3.56
CA ILE A 306 -11.41 -4.86 4.67
C ILE A 306 -11.74 -3.38 4.87
N LEU A 307 -12.12 -3.02 6.08
CA LEU A 307 -12.59 -1.69 6.43
C LEU A 307 -11.54 -0.94 7.25
N HIS A 308 -11.19 0.25 6.80
CA HIS A 308 -10.29 1.18 7.47
C HIS A 308 -10.95 2.52 7.74
N GLY A 309 -10.42 3.21 8.74
CA GLY A 309 -10.74 4.59 9.04
C GLY A 309 -11.70 4.82 10.19
N ASN A 310 -11.58 6.00 10.77
CA ASN A 310 -12.28 6.40 11.99
C ASN A 310 -13.82 6.34 11.89
N PRO A 311 -14.48 6.72 10.77
CA PRO A 311 -15.94 6.59 10.64
C PRO A 311 -16.48 5.17 10.86
N LEU A 312 -15.67 4.15 10.68
CA LEU A 312 -16.03 2.74 10.79
C LEU A 312 -15.42 2.07 12.05
N SER A 313 -14.84 2.85 12.98
CA SER A 313 -14.09 2.31 14.13
C SER A 313 -14.93 1.68 15.23
N ASP A 314 -16.22 2.03 15.33
CA ASP A 314 -17.16 1.39 16.28
C ASP A 314 -17.75 0.14 15.60
N GLU A 315 -16.97 -0.94 15.56
CA GLU A 315 -17.30 -2.18 14.86
C GLU A 315 -18.64 -2.76 15.28
N GLU A 316 -18.95 -2.80 16.58
CA GLU A 316 -20.20 -3.35 17.10
C GLU A 316 -21.41 -2.54 16.57
N TRP A 317 -21.29 -1.23 16.60
CA TRP A 317 -22.34 -0.37 16.11
C TRP A 317 -22.47 -0.45 14.57
N VAL A 318 -21.38 -0.45 13.82
CA VAL A 318 -21.42 -0.59 12.34
C VAL A 318 -22.10 -1.90 11.97
N LYS A 319 -21.73 -3.03 12.60
CA LYS A 319 -22.38 -4.32 12.39
C LYS A 319 -23.89 -4.27 12.67
N ALA A 320 -24.31 -3.66 13.78
CA ALA A 320 -25.73 -3.51 14.11
C ALA A 320 -26.48 -2.68 13.05
N VAL A 321 -25.88 -1.61 12.53
CA VAL A 321 -26.44 -0.80 11.44
C VAL A 321 -26.61 -1.64 10.16
N LEU A 322 -25.58 -2.41 9.80
CA LEU A 322 -25.61 -3.28 8.61
C LEU A 322 -26.69 -4.36 8.75
N GLU A 323 -26.83 -4.98 9.90
CA GLU A 323 -27.88 -5.99 10.19
C GLU A 323 -29.29 -5.38 10.08
N GLU A 324 -29.51 -4.24 10.70
CA GLU A 324 -30.83 -3.61 10.76
C GLU A 324 -31.24 -2.95 9.43
N LYS A 325 -30.30 -2.26 8.75
CA LYS A 325 -30.63 -1.34 7.64
C LYS A 325 -29.98 -1.65 6.29
N ALA A 326 -29.02 -2.55 6.25
CA ALA A 326 -28.31 -2.98 5.03
C ALA A 326 -28.26 -4.51 4.87
N SER A 327 -29.32 -5.21 5.24
CA SER A 327 -29.40 -6.67 5.22
C SER A 327 -29.14 -7.29 3.83
N SER A 328 -29.38 -6.56 2.74
CA SER A 328 -29.05 -6.98 1.39
C SER A 328 -27.54 -7.11 1.17
N PHE A 329 -26.75 -6.24 1.80
CA PHE A 329 -25.29 -6.31 1.75
C PHE A 329 -24.80 -7.56 2.48
N LEU A 330 -25.21 -7.78 3.73
CA LEU A 330 -24.83 -8.98 4.48
C LEU A 330 -25.30 -10.27 3.80
N GLY A 331 -26.53 -10.27 3.24
CA GLY A 331 -27.05 -11.42 2.52
C GLY A 331 -26.26 -11.77 1.25
N VAL A 332 -25.62 -10.80 0.59
CA VAL A 332 -24.69 -11.08 -0.52
C VAL A 332 -23.38 -11.63 0.02
N LEU A 333 -22.81 -11.06 1.10
CA LEU A 333 -21.61 -11.61 1.71
C LEU A 333 -21.77 -13.08 2.09
N ASP A 334 -22.86 -13.41 2.78
CA ASP A 334 -23.19 -14.80 3.16
C ASP A 334 -23.29 -15.71 1.94
N LYS A 335 -23.95 -15.23 0.88
CA LYS A 335 -24.17 -16.00 -0.35
C LYS A 335 -22.88 -16.35 -1.09
N ILE A 336 -21.90 -15.43 -1.14
CA ILE A 336 -20.63 -15.63 -1.84
C ILE A 336 -19.52 -16.12 -0.91
N GLY A 337 -19.76 -16.22 0.41
CA GLY A 337 -18.75 -16.59 1.40
C GLY A 337 -17.71 -15.50 1.68
N CYS A 338 -18.05 -14.24 1.44
CA CYS A 338 -17.15 -13.11 1.63
C CYS A 338 -17.08 -12.69 3.11
N SER A 339 -15.86 -12.50 3.61
CA SER A 339 -15.61 -12.06 4.98
C SER A 339 -15.60 -10.54 5.09
N LEU A 340 -16.06 -10.00 6.21
CA LEU A 340 -15.96 -8.57 6.55
C LEU A 340 -14.98 -8.40 7.71
N VAL A 341 -13.88 -7.67 7.47
CA VAL A 341 -12.78 -7.48 8.41
C VAL A 341 -12.66 -5.99 8.76
N PHE A 342 -12.47 -5.69 10.04
CA PHE A 342 -12.31 -4.32 10.55
C PHE A 342 -10.86 -4.11 10.99
N GLU A 343 -10.12 -3.26 10.25
CA GLU A 343 -8.74 -2.84 10.52
C GLU A 343 -8.68 -1.32 10.78
N THR A 344 -9.57 -0.84 11.63
CA THR A 344 -9.86 0.60 11.80
C THR A 344 -8.94 1.32 12.77
N GLN A 345 -8.03 0.62 13.45
CA GLN A 345 -7.18 1.19 14.51
C GLN A 345 -5.88 1.82 13.97
N ASP A 346 -5.45 1.46 12.77
CA ASP A 346 -4.23 2.00 12.17
C ASP A 346 -4.57 3.24 11.34
N GLU A 347 -4.19 4.41 11.81
CA GLU A 347 -4.42 5.64 11.07
C GLU A 347 -3.39 5.91 9.97
N SER A 348 -2.26 5.22 9.97
CA SER A 348 -1.19 5.37 8.96
C SER A 348 -1.26 4.35 7.82
N VAL A 349 -2.43 3.73 7.63
CA VAL A 349 -2.68 2.69 6.63
C VAL A 349 -2.13 3.06 5.26
N SER A 350 -2.52 4.22 4.71
CA SER A 350 -2.13 4.64 3.37
C SER A 350 -0.65 5.03 3.28
N ALA A 351 -0.05 5.59 4.36
CA ALA A 351 1.38 5.86 4.39
C ALA A 351 2.21 4.56 4.42
N LYS A 352 1.82 3.59 5.24
CA LYS A 352 2.45 2.26 5.29
C LYS A 352 2.28 1.52 3.98
N GLY A 353 1.08 1.57 3.40
CA GLY A 353 0.79 0.98 2.11
C GLY A 353 1.61 1.59 0.97
N ALA A 354 1.83 2.91 0.96
CA ALA A 354 2.71 3.56 0.00
C ALA A 354 4.16 3.03 0.09
N ALA A 355 4.68 2.82 1.29
CA ALA A 355 6.01 2.22 1.46
C ALA A 355 6.03 0.75 1.00
N LEU A 356 5.00 -0.04 1.36
CA LEU A 356 4.87 -1.44 0.96
C LEU A 356 4.69 -1.62 -0.54
N MET A 357 4.01 -0.71 -1.23
CA MET A 357 3.90 -0.69 -2.69
C MET A 357 5.29 -0.79 -3.34
N TYR A 358 6.24 0.04 -2.91
CA TYR A 358 7.60 -0.04 -3.42
C TYR A 358 8.29 -1.36 -3.03
N LEU A 359 8.12 -1.86 -1.80
CA LEU A 359 8.71 -3.14 -1.39
C LEU A 359 8.14 -4.32 -2.22
N HIS A 360 6.86 -4.28 -2.56
CA HIS A 360 6.28 -5.23 -3.50
C HIS A 360 6.97 -5.19 -4.86
N GLU A 361 7.18 -3.99 -5.40
CA GLU A 361 7.92 -3.79 -6.66
C GLU A 361 9.37 -4.28 -6.53
N LEU A 362 10.07 -3.94 -5.44
CA LEU A 362 11.44 -4.35 -5.17
C LEU A 362 11.62 -5.87 -5.22
N TYR A 363 10.68 -6.61 -4.63
CA TYR A 363 10.74 -8.07 -4.54
C TYR A 363 10.00 -8.79 -5.68
N SER A 364 9.29 -8.09 -6.56
CA SER A 364 8.55 -8.69 -7.68
C SER A 364 9.47 -9.34 -8.70
N VAL A 365 8.95 -10.22 -9.54
CA VAL A 365 9.72 -10.87 -10.62
C VAL A 365 9.76 -9.94 -11.82
N PRO A 366 10.97 -9.52 -12.30
CA PRO A 366 11.08 -8.64 -13.45
C PRO A 366 10.37 -9.20 -14.69
N GLY A 367 9.53 -8.37 -15.33
CA GLY A 367 8.85 -8.72 -16.58
C GLY A 367 7.65 -9.67 -16.44
N LEU A 368 7.24 -10.04 -15.22
CA LEU A 368 6.00 -10.77 -14.95
C LEU A 368 4.95 -9.89 -14.24
N GLU A 369 5.38 -8.89 -13.51
CA GLU A 369 4.56 -7.99 -12.71
C GLU A 369 5.00 -6.56 -12.98
N GLU A 370 4.58 -5.98 -14.11
CA GLU A 370 4.93 -4.60 -14.46
C GLU A 370 3.79 -3.64 -14.08
N ASP A 371 3.62 -3.35 -12.79
CA ASP A 371 2.71 -2.28 -12.35
C ASP A 371 3.39 -0.91 -12.46
N PHE A 372 4.72 -0.84 -12.33
CA PHE A 372 5.52 0.39 -12.41
C PHE A 372 6.61 0.29 -13.50
N SER A 373 6.78 1.34 -14.27
CA SER A 373 7.55 1.33 -15.53
C SER A 373 9.08 1.24 -15.42
N GLU A 374 9.65 1.20 -14.21
CA GLU A 374 11.10 1.40 -14.01
C GLU A 374 11.73 0.52 -12.92
N ARG A 375 11.39 -0.78 -12.88
CA ARG A 375 12.08 -1.66 -11.94
C ARG A 375 13.56 -1.79 -12.29
N LYS A 376 14.42 -1.35 -11.38
CA LYS A 376 15.88 -1.52 -11.48
C LYS A 376 16.27 -2.98 -11.21
N SER A 377 17.33 -3.44 -11.85
CA SER A 377 17.97 -4.72 -11.50
C SER A 377 18.59 -4.64 -10.10
N TRP A 378 18.83 -5.81 -9.47
CA TRP A 378 19.50 -5.85 -8.17
C TRP A 378 20.87 -5.14 -8.17
N ASN A 379 21.63 -5.23 -9.26
CA ASN A 379 22.92 -4.56 -9.37
C ASN A 379 22.75 -3.03 -9.40
N GLU A 380 21.82 -2.50 -10.18
CA GLU A 380 21.55 -1.05 -10.22
C GLU A 380 21.05 -0.52 -8.88
N ILE A 381 20.30 -1.34 -8.12
CA ILE A 381 19.86 -0.96 -6.76
C ILE A 381 21.07 -0.89 -5.82
N VAL A 382 21.95 -1.89 -5.87
CA VAL A 382 23.16 -1.94 -5.03
C VAL A 382 24.08 -0.76 -5.32
N GLU A 383 24.39 -0.51 -6.61
CA GLU A 383 25.18 0.65 -7.02
C GLU A 383 24.60 1.97 -6.48
N PHE A 384 23.29 2.16 -6.62
CA PHE A 384 22.61 3.34 -6.08
C PHE A 384 22.72 3.48 -4.56
N LEU A 385 22.65 2.36 -3.80
CA LEU A 385 22.79 2.38 -2.35
C LEU A 385 24.25 2.59 -1.89
N GLU A 386 25.22 2.10 -2.66
CA GLU A 386 26.65 2.30 -2.40
C GLU A 386 27.04 3.76 -2.59
N ASP A 387 26.57 4.40 -3.66
CA ASP A 387 26.76 5.84 -3.89
C ASP A 387 26.23 6.69 -2.72
N GLN A 388 25.07 6.35 -2.16
CA GLN A 388 24.53 7.04 -0.99
C GLN A 388 25.40 6.84 0.26
N ARG A 389 25.94 5.62 0.48
CA ARG A 389 26.80 5.32 1.63
C ARG A 389 28.14 6.04 1.54
N GLU A 390 28.68 6.23 0.34
CA GLU A 390 29.90 6.97 0.10
C GLU A 390 29.70 8.47 0.35
N ASN A 391 28.64 9.06 -0.21
CA ASN A 391 28.29 10.47 0.00
C ASN A 391 27.98 10.82 1.47
N ALA A 392 27.51 9.86 2.27
CA ALA A 392 27.23 10.05 3.69
C ALA A 392 28.51 10.00 4.57
N ARG A 393 29.65 9.54 4.04
CA ARG A 393 30.95 9.47 4.75
C ARG A 393 31.84 10.69 4.51
N GLU A 394 31.57 11.45 3.43
CA GLU A 394 32.20 12.72 3.12
C GLU A 394 31.51 13.90 3.88
#